data_f652ac38a942222e0c2e8fe763784db7
#
_entry.id   f652ac38a942222e0c2e8fe763784db7
#
_cell.length_a   1.000
_cell.length_b   1.000
_cell.length_c   1.000
_cell.angle_alpha   90.00
_cell.angle_beta   90.00
_cell.angle_gamma   90.00
#
_symmetry.space_group_name_H-M   'P 1'
#
loop_
_entity.id
_entity.type
_entity.pdbx_description
1 polymer ?
#
loop_
_entity_poly.entity_id
_entity_poly.type
_entity_poly.pdbx_seq_one_letter_code
_entity_poly.pdbx_strand_id
1 'polypeptide(L)'
;INQEFILSPREGEQITRNITLATDVQNLQEVSVAARQERASTFQRIDVEDLTYMPTTTGKVEAIIKSQAGVSSNNELSSQYSVRGGNFDENLVYVNDIEIYRPFLVRSGQQEGLSFINSDMVSTIDFSAGGFDTKYGDKMSSVLDISYQSQSDKKVSGVVDLRTTGLTTSLHVNPNEK
;
A
#
# COMPACT_ATOMS: atom_id res chain seq x y z
N ILE A 1 -40.46 6.06 -18.81
CA ILE A 1 -40.78 7.04 -19.88
C ILE A 1 -42.25 7.34 -19.74
N ASN A 2 -42.60 8.53 -19.27
CA ASN A 2 -43.97 9.01 -19.25
C ASN A 2 -44.28 9.54 -20.65
N GLN A 3 -45.24 8.92 -21.31
CA GLN A 3 -45.83 9.46 -22.57
C GLN A 3 -47.13 10.12 -22.22
N GLU A 4 -47.19 11.44 -22.35
CA GLU A 4 -48.43 12.19 -22.24
C GLU A 4 -49.10 12.30 -23.61
N PHE A 5 -50.39 11.99 -23.67
CA PHE A 5 -51.19 12.11 -24.88
C PHE A 5 -52.37 13.06 -24.62
N ILE A 6 -52.38 14.13 -25.36
CA ILE A 6 -53.53 15.06 -25.35
C ILE A 6 -54.56 14.59 -26.40
N LEU A 7 -55.70 14.14 -25.95
CA LEU A 7 -56.81 13.69 -26.79
C LEU A 7 -57.90 14.77 -26.80
N SER A 8 -58.25 15.27 -27.95
CA SER A 8 -59.34 16.23 -28.15
C SER A 8 -60.40 15.61 -29.06
N PRO A 9 -61.24 14.70 -28.55
CA PRO A 9 -62.27 14.04 -29.36
C PRO A 9 -63.35 15.00 -29.78
N ARG A 10 -63.86 14.87 -31.00
CA ARG A 10 -65.05 15.51 -31.45
C ARG A 10 -66.27 14.64 -31.13
N GLU A 11 -67.43 15.25 -30.99
CA GLU A 11 -68.67 14.55 -30.62
C GLU A 11 -68.98 13.43 -31.65
N GLY A 12 -69.05 12.15 -31.17
CA GLY A 12 -69.28 10.98 -32.05
C GLY A 12 -68.03 10.27 -32.58
N GLU A 13 -66.85 10.71 -32.28
CA GLU A 13 -65.59 10.11 -32.76
C GLU A 13 -65.08 9.01 -31.83
N GLN A 14 -64.86 7.80 -32.37
CA GLN A 14 -64.22 6.72 -31.61
C GLN A 14 -62.72 6.74 -31.91
N ILE A 15 -61.92 7.00 -30.88
CA ILE A 15 -60.48 6.98 -30.96
C ILE A 15 -59.95 5.67 -30.37
N THR A 16 -59.42 4.80 -31.24
CA THR A 16 -58.73 3.58 -30.81
C THR A 16 -57.22 3.79 -30.93
N ARG A 17 -56.50 3.67 -29.82
CA ARG A 17 -55.05 3.82 -29.81
C ARG A 17 -54.39 2.62 -29.12
N ASN A 18 -53.54 1.91 -29.86
CA ASN A 18 -52.75 0.83 -29.33
C ASN A 18 -51.49 1.41 -28.68
N ILE A 19 -51.31 1.18 -27.40
CA ILE A 19 -50.12 1.61 -26.67
C ILE A 19 -49.22 0.37 -26.46
N THR A 20 -48.03 0.40 -27.03
CA THR A 20 -47.01 -0.62 -26.78
C THR A 20 -46.12 -0.12 -25.67
N LEU A 21 -46.13 -0.78 -24.54
CA LEU A 21 -45.22 -0.50 -23.43
C LEU A 21 -43.90 -1.18 -23.72
N ALA A 22 -42.81 -0.42 -23.81
CA ALA A 22 -41.47 -0.98 -23.80
C ALA A 22 -41.01 -1.17 -22.37
N THR A 23 -40.49 -2.34 -22.08
CA THR A 23 -39.89 -2.62 -20.76
C THR A 23 -38.64 -1.76 -20.62
N ASP A 24 -38.66 -0.83 -19.67
CA ASP A 24 -37.46 -0.09 -19.29
C ASP A 24 -36.61 -0.99 -18.37
N VAL A 25 -35.70 -1.71 -18.98
CA VAL A 25 -34.69 -2.49 -18.23
C VAL A 25 -33.61 -1.51 -17.81
N GLN A 26 -33.75 -0.92 -16.63
CA GLN A 26 -32.61 -0.30 -15.98
C GLN A 26 -31.65 -1.42 -15.58
N ASN A 27 -30.59 -1.60 -16.35
CA ASN A 27 -29.44 -2.35 -15.90
C ASN A 27 -28.83 -1.58 -14.73
N LEU A 28 -29.25 -1.97 -13.53
CA LEU A 28 -28.50 -1.61 -12.33
C LEU A 28 -27.13 -2.21 -12.51
N GLN A 29 -26.10 -1.37 -12.64
CA GLN A 29 -24.74 -1.83 -12.55
C GLN A 29 -24.64 -2.59 -11.22
N GLU A 30 -24.38 -3.88 -11.33
CA GLU A 30 -24.09 -4.72 -10.17
C GLU A 30 -22.91 -4.06 -9.46
N VAL A 31 -23.21 -3.39 -8.35
CA VAL A 31 -22.20 -2.98 -7.41
C VAL A 31 -21.75 -4.27 -6.74
N SER A 32 -20.78 -4.95 -7.32
CA SER A 32 -20.08 -6.01 -6.62
C SER A 32 -19.28 -5.33 -5.51
N VAL A 33 -19.92 -5.17 -4.35
CA VAL A 33 -19.21 -4.94 -3.12
C VAL A 33 -18.47 -6.24 -2.84
N ALA A 34 -17.30 -6.39 -3.43
CA ALA A 34 -16.31 -7.30 -2.92
C ALA A 34 -15.91 -6.77 -1.55
N ALA A 35 -16.74 -7.05 -0.54
CA ALA A 35 -16.30 -7.03 0.83
C ALA A 35 -15.18 -8.07 0.87
N ARG A 36 -13.96 -7.61 0.60
CA ARG A 36 -12.76 -8.32 1.01
C ARG A 36 -12.96 -8.45 2.50
N GLN A 37 -13.42 -9.63 2.93
CA GLN A 37 -13.48 -9.97 4.33
C GLN A 37 -12.04 -9.74 4.78
N GLU A 38 -11.78 -8.59 5.39
CA GLU A 38 -10.56 -8.36 6.13
C GLU A 38 -10.60 -9.45 7.19
N ARG A 39 -9.99 -10.59 6.84
CA ARG A 39 -9.54 -11.52 7.87
C ARG A 39 -8.84 -10.58 8.82
N ALA A 40 -9.14 -10.69 10.10
CA ALA A 40 -8.48 -9.92 11.14
C ALA A 40 -6.98 -10.20 11.00
N SER A 41 -6.37 -9.58 9.99
CA SER A 41 -4.96 -9.69 9.73
C SER A 41 -4.32 -8.90 10.84
N THR A 42 -3.44 -9.53 11.55
CA THR A 42 -2.58 -8.90 12.56
C THR A 42 -1.64 -7.89 11.90
N PHE A 43 -1.76 -7.71 10.58
CA PHE A 43 -1.01 -6.73 9.81
C PHE A 43 -1.59 -5.34 10.03
N GLN A 44 -0.74 -4.46 10.50
CA GLN A 44 -1.00 -3.03 10.58
C GLN A 44 -0.42 -2.38 9.32
N ARG A 45 -1.28 -1.75 8.53
CA ARG A 45 -0.84 -0.92 7.43
C ARG A 45 -0.34 0.41 7.97
N ILE A 46 0.88 0.74 7.63
CA ILE A 46 1.53 2.00 8.02
C ILE A 46 1.40 2.96 6.85
N ASP A 47 0.98 4.19 7.14
CA ASP A 47 0.85 5.22 6.13
C ASP A 47 2.23 5.69 5.66
N VAL A 48 2.41 5.72 4.35
CA VAL A 48 3.66 6.14 3.73
C VAL A 48 3.86 7.66 3.85
N GLU A 49 2.77 8.42 3.99
CA GLU A 49 2.85 9.88 4.21
C GLU A 49 3.59 10.20 5.51
N ASP A 50 3.44 9.38 6.54
CA ASP A 50 4.15 9.53 7.81
C ASP A 50 5.68 9.46 7.64
N LEU A 51 6.17 8.76 6.62
CA LEU A 51 7.61 8.69 6.31
C LEU A 51 8.21 10.06 5.98
N THR A 52 7.42 10.93 5.38
CA THR A 52 7.89 12.26 4.94
C THR A 52 8.23 13.15 6.11
N TYR A 53 7.51 13.01 7.22
CA TYR A 53 7.65 13.84 8.41
C TYR A 53 8.59 13.27 9.47
N MET A 54 9.07 12.04 9.29
CA MET A 54 9.96 11.40 10.26
C MET A 54 11.40 11.92 10.14
N PRO A 55 11.92 12.66 11.13
CA PRO A 55 13.32 13.03 11.18
C PRO A 55 14.14 11.80 11.58
N THR A 56 14.93 11.27 10.68
CA THR A 56 15.72 10.07 10.95
C THR A 56 17.10 10.15 10.30
N THR A 57 18.08 9.59 10.98
CA THR A 57 19.45 9.48 10.50
C THR A 57 19.72 8.19 9.74
N THR A 58 18.92 7.14 9.97
CA THR A 58 19.14 5.80 9.39
C THR A 58 18.23 5.54 8.18
N GLY A 59 16.98 5.25 8.40
CA GLY A 59 15.99 4.96 7.37
C GLY A 59 14.60 5.32 7.87
N LYS A 60 13.81 5.93 7.01
CA LYS A 60 12.46 6.39 7.39
C LYS A 60 11.55 5.20 7.74
N VAL A 61 11.65 4.09 7.01
CA VAL A 61 10.83 2.89 7.23
C VAL A 61 11.15 2.28 8.58
N GLU A 62 12.42 2.07 8.90
CA GLU A 62 12.81 1.48 10.18
C GLU A 62 12.49 2.41 11.35
N ALA A 63 12.58 3.73 11.17
CA ALA A 63 12.19 4.68 12.20
C ALA A 63 10.71 4.55 12.57
N ILE A 64 9.83 4.42 11.59
CA ILE A 64 8.40 4.17 11.82
C ILE A 64 8.18 2.81 12.48
N ILE A 65 8.87 1.75 12.04
CA ILE A 65 8.76 0.44 12.67
C ILE A 65 9.18 0.50 14.13
N LYS A 66 10.27 1.20 14.45
CA LYS A 66 10.74 1.38 15.83
C LYS A 66 9.76 2.16 16.71
N SER A 67 8.87 2.96 16.13
CA SER A 67 7.81 3.65 16.88
C SER A 67 6.59 2.76 17.19
N GLN A 68 6.52 1.57 16.60
CA GLN A 68 5.39 0.67 16.81
C GLN A 68 5.45 -0.01 18.19
N ALA A 69 4.27 -0.34 18.73
CA ALA A 69 4.16 -1.01 20.02
C ALA A 69 4.84 -2.39 19.99
N GLY A 70 5.67 -2.65 20.99
CA GLY A 70 6.39 -3.91 21.13
C GLY A 70 7.67 -4.01 20.31
N VAL A 71 8.06 -2.95 19.64
CA VAL A 71 9.34 -2.85 18.93
C VAL A 71 10.36 -2.12 19.80
N SER A 72 11.57 -2.62 19.85
CA SER A 72 12.69 -2.02 20.56
C SER A 72 13.94 -1.99 19.69
N SER A 73 14.83 -1.05 19.94
CA SER A 73 16.12 -0.94 19.26
C SER A 73 17.18 -0.53 20.24
N ASN A 74 18.33 -1.17 20.17
CA ASN A 74 19.48 -0.89 21.04
C ASN A 74 20.39 0.22 20.48
N ASN A 75 20.21 0.55 19.20
CA ASN A 75 21.06 1.53 18.51
C ASN A 75 20.24 2.34 17.50
N GLU A 76 20.22 3.64 17.66
CA GLU A 76 19.51 4.55 16.75
C GLU A 76 20.14 4.65 15.36
N LEU A 77 21.44 4.36 15.27
CA LEU A 77 22.17 4.40 14.00
C LEU A 77 22.12 3.09 13.23
N SER A 78 21.51 2.06 13.78
CA SER A 78 21.30 0.76 13.13
C SER A 78 19.86 0.63 12.65
N SER A 79 19.64 -0.01 11.51
CA SER A 79 18.31 -0.39 11.02
C SER A 79 17.73 -1.61 11.75
N GLN A 80 18.52 -2.26 12.58
CA GLN A 80 18.10 -3.43 13.36
C GLN A 80 17.08 -3.05 14.43
N TYR A 81 16.10 -3.92 14.60
CA TYR A 81 15.07 -3.80 15.63
C TYR A 81 14.70 -5.19 16.16
N SER A 82 14.23 -5.22 17.38
CA SER A 82 13.71 -6.42 18.07
C SER A 82 12.22 -6.26 18.30
N VAL A 83 11.44 -7.30 18.07
CA VAL A 83 9.99 -7.27 18.27
C VAL A 83 9.60 -8.27 19.35
N ARG A 84 8.87 -7.80 20.37
CA ARG A 84 8.38 -8.60 21.50
C ARG A 84 9.47 -9.45 22.18
N GLY A 85 10.69 -8.93 22.24
CA GLY A 85 11.82 -9.62 22.84
C GLY A 85 12.50 -10.67 21.97
N GLY A 86 12.05 -10.84 20.73
CA GLY A 86 12.76 -11.65 19.74
C GLY A 86 14.05 -10.97 19.26
N ASN A 87 14.94 -11.73 18.68
CA ASN A 87 16.18 -11.23 18.16
C ASN A 87 15.96 -10.56 16.78
N PHE A 88 16.87 -9.70 16.34
CA PHE A 88 16.75 -8.98 15.05
C PHE A 88 16.75 -9.92 13.83
N ASP A 89 17.40 -11.07 13.93
CA ASP A 89 17.44 -12.09 12.88
C ASP A 89 16.16 -12.95 12.79
N GLU A 90 15.28 -12.83 13.77
CA GLU A 90 13.96 -13.47 13.77
C GLU A 90 12.88 -12.63 13.05
N ASN A 91 13.22 -11.45 12.57
CA ASN A 91 12.33 -10.62 11.78
C ASN A 91 12.40 -11.05 10.31
N LEU A 92 11.22 -11.16 9.70
CA LEU A 92 11.06 -11.48 8.30
C LEU A 92 10.80 -10.19 7.52
N VAL A 93 11.56 -9.95 6.47
CA VAL A 93 11.41 -8.77 5.63
C VAL A 93 11.17 -9.19 4.19
N TYR A 94 10.07 -8.72 3.62
CA TYR A 94 9.72 -8.88 2.22
C TYR A 94 9.78 -7.53 1.51
N VAL A 95 10.25 -7.55 0.27
CA VAL A 95 10.18 -6.41 -0.64
C VAL A 95 9.66 -6.91 -1.99
N ASN A 96 8.50 -6.42 -2.41
CA ASN A 96 7.82 -6.87 -3.63
C ASN A 96 7.70 -8.41 -3.69
N ASP A 97 7.21 -9.03 -2.62
CA ASP A 97 7.06 -10.50 -2.47
C ASP A 97 8.38 -11.30 -2.47
N ILE A 98 9.53 -10.64 -2.40
CA ILE A 98 10.84 -11.29 -2.32
C ILE A 98 11.36 -11.19 -0.88
N GLU A 99 11.71 -12.34 -0.29
CA GLU A 99 12.32 -12.39 1.03
C GLU A 99 13.74 -11.83 1.02
N ILE A 100 14.03 -10.94 1.97
CA ILE A 100 15.34 -10.33 2.14
C ILE A 100 15.98 -10.87 3.43
N TYR A 101 16.93 -11.75 3.29
CA TYR A 101 17.61 -12.39 4.42
C TYR A 101 18.41 -11.42 5.28
N ARG A 102 19.00 -10.40 4.69
CA ARG A 102 19.78 -9.36 5.38
C ARG A 102 19.29 -7.98 4.98
N PRO A 103 18.28 -7.44 5.69
CA PRO A 103 17.66 -6.17 5.33
C PRO A 103 18.48 -4.94 5.74
N PHE A 104 19.79 -5.02 5.69
CA PHE A 104 20.71 -3.93 6.02
C PHE A 104 21.96 -3.95 5.16
N LEU A 105 22.52 -2.78 4.92
CA LEU A 105 23.78 -2.64 4.20
C LEU A 105 24.94 -3.07 5.08
N VAL A 106 25.75 -3.98 4.58
CA VAL A 106 26.96 -4.42 5.27
C VAL A 106 28.03 -3.32 5.16
N ARG A 107 28.46 -2.79 6.29
CA ARG A 107 29.63 -1.92 6.38
C ARG A 107 30.79 -2.67 7.05
N SER A 108 31.96 -2.50 6.52
CA SER A 108 33.20 -2.89 7.19
C SER A 108 33.49 -1.88 8.31
N GLY A 109 33.17 -2.20 9.57
CA GLY A 109 33.40 -1.35 10.74
C GLY A 109 32.36 -1.51 11.81
N GLN A 110 32.46 -0.74 12.89
CA GLN A 110 31.65 -0.85 14.10
C GLN A 110 30.17 -0.45 13.95
N GLN A 111 29.75 0.05 12.83
CA GLN A 111 28.35 0.42 12.57
C GLN A 111 27.80 -0.48 11.46
N GLU A 112 27.21 -1.57 11.88
CA GLU A 112 26.43 -2.41 10.97
C GLU A 112 25.02 -1.85 10.84
N GLY A 113 24.56 -1.75 9.60
CA GLY A 113 23.15 -1.79 9.37
C GLY A 113 22.44 -0.49 9.09
N LEU A 114 22.92 0.31 8.15
CA LEU A 114 22.04 1.28 7.49
C LEU A 114 20.97 0.53 6.69
N SER A 115 19.78 1.12 6.60
CA SER A 115 18.70 0.60 5.76
C SER A 115 19.14 0.44 4.31
N PHE A 116 18.75 -0.67 3.69
CA PHE A 116 18.85 -0.86 2.24
C PHE A 116 17.58 -0.35 1.53
N ILE A 117 16.52 -0.06 2.28
CA ILE A 117 15.22 0.33 1.75
C ILE A 117 15.27 1.78 1.28
N ASN A 118 14.92 2.01 0.02
CA ASN A 118 14.70 3.36 -0.46
C ASN A 118 13.27 3.81 -0.12
N SER A 119 13.16 4.63 0.92
CA SER A 119 11.87 5.11 1.43
C SER A 119 11.06 5.90 0.41
N ASP A 120 11.72 6.54 -0.56
CA ASP A 120 11.05 7.38 -1.56
C ASP A 120 10.35 6.56 -2.65
N MET A 121 10.66 5.27 -2.73
CA MET A 121 10.04 4.32 -3.66
C MET A 121 8.94 3.48 -3.01
N VAL A 122 8.78 3.57 -1.70
CA VAL A 122 7.80 2.75 -0.97
C VAL A 122 6.38 3.23 -1.26
N SER A 123 5.49 2.30 -1.59
CA SER A 123 4.05 2.57 -1.77
C SER A 123 3.21 2.06 -0.62
N THR A 124 3.55 0.91 -0.06
CA THR A 124 2.84 0.32 1.08
C THR A 124 3.80 -0.35 2.03
N ILE A 125 3.47 -0.28 3.31
CA ILE A 125 4.18 -0.94 4.39
C ILE A 125 3.14 -1.67 5.22
N ASP A 126 3.21 -2.99 5.25
CA ASP A 126 2.39 -3.84 6.09
C ASP A 126 3.29 -4.50 7.14
N PHE A 127 3.05 -4.20 8.41
CA PHE A 127 3.83 -4.70 9.54
C PHE A 127 2.99 -5.56 10.47
N SER A 128 3.53 -6.69 10.90
CA SER A 128 2.93 -7.54 11.92
C SER A 128 3.94 -7.93 13.00
N ALA A 129 3.61 -7.64 14.25
CA ALA A 129 4.39 -8.03 15.41
C ALA A 129 4.02 -9.43 15.94
N GLY A 130 3.66 -10.34 15.07
CA GLY A 130 3.28 -11.73 15.36
C GLY A 130 1.86 -12.07 14.92
N GLY A 131 1.57 -13.36 14.72
CA GLY A 131 0.28 -13.84 14.24
C GLY A 131 0.06 -13.60 12.74
N PHE A 132 1.05 -13.80 11.92
CA PHE A 132 1.02 -13.60 10.48
C PHE A 132 0.49 -14.83 9.73
N ASP A 133 0.08 -14.61 8.50
CA ASP A 133 -0.46 -15.62 7.58
C ASP A 133 0.58 -16.72 7.27
N THR A 134 0.10 -17.90 6.90
CA THR A 134 0.92 -19.05 6.51
C THR A 134 1.85 -18.81 5.31
N LYS A 135 1.61 -17.72 4.55
CA LYS A 135 2.50 -17.23 3.49
C LYS A 135 3.90 -16.91 4.05
N TYR A 136 3.95 -16.41 5.28
CA TYR A 136 5.17 -15.97 5.93
C TYR A 136 5.63 -17.06 6.91
N GLY A 137 6.53 -17.92 6.43
CA GLY A 137 7.13 -18.98 7.24
C GLY A 137 8.52 -18.62 7.74
N ASP A 138 9.13 -19.53 8.50
CA ASP A 138 10.55 -19.56 8.86
C ASP A 138 11.03 -18.57 9.93
N LYS A 139 10.31 -17.49 10.22
CA LYS A 139 10.66 -16.50 11.26
C LYS A 139 9.53 -16.36 12.27
N MET A 140 9.85 -16.02 13.52
CA MET A 140 8.90 -16.10 14.63
C MET A 140 8.56 -14.76 15.29
N SER A 141 9.32 -13.71 15.02
CA SER A 141 9.19 -12.46 15.76
C SER A 141 8.26 -11.46 15.05
N SER A 142 8.56 -11.08 13.83
CA SER A 142 7.75 -10.13 13.08
C SER A 142 7.84 -10.34 11.58
N VAL A 143 6.88 -9.78 10.87
CA VAL A 143 6.89 -9.66 9.40
C VAL A 143 6.76 -8.21 8.99
N LEU A 144 7.63 -7.78 8.09
CA LEU A 144 7.60 -6.50 7.42
C LEU A 144 7.49 -6.75 5.92
N ASP A 145 6.35 -6.41 5.33
CA ASP A 145 6.11 -6.54 3.90
C ASP A 145 6.06 -5.14 3.27
N ILE A 146 6.96 -4.89 2.35
CA ILE A 146 7.14 -3.59 1.70
C ILE A 146 6.88 -3.76 0.21
N SER A 147 5.98 -2.93 -0.31
CA SER A 147 5.77 -2.83 -1.75
C SER A 147 6.31 -1.51 -2.27
N TYR A 148 7.09 -1.57 -3.31
CA TYR A 148 7.55 -0.37 -4.02
C TYR A 148 6.51 0.10 -5.04
N GLN A 149 6.50 1.38 -5.32
CA GLN A 149 5.64 1.99 -6.31
C GLN A 149 5.99 1.45 -7.71
N SER A 150 5.03 0.76 -8.33
CA SER A 150 5.25 0.15 -9.65
C SER A 150 4.97 1.10 -10.81
N GLN A 151 4.14 2.12 -10.61
CA GLN A 151 3.76 3.09 -11.64
C GLN A 151 3.71 4.50 -11.08
N SER A 152 4.28 5.44 -11.81
CA SER A 152 4.09 6.87 -11.61
C SER A 152 3.22 7.41 -12.73
N ASP A 153 2.26 8.27 -12.42
CA ASP A 153 1.44 8.98 -13.43
C ASP A 153 2.29 9.97 -14.25
N LYS A 154 3.51 10.24 -13.81
CA LYS A 154 4.44 11.14 -14.49
C LYS A 154 5.37 10.35 -15.40
N LYS A 155 5.60 10.86 -16.59
CA LYS A 155 6.54 10.28 -17.57
C LYS A 155 7.96 10.13 -17.03
N VAL A 156 8.41 11.12 -16.27
CA VAL A 156 9.70 11.12 -15.57
C VAL A 156 9.50 11.79 -14.22
N SER A 157 9.91 11.14 -13.16
CA SER A 157 9.97 11.70 -11.81
C SER A 157 11.26 11.27 -11.12
N GLY A 158 11.79 12.09 -10.23
CA GLY A 158 12.98 11.77 -9.49
C GLY A 158 13.08 12.56 -8.20
N VAL A 159 13.73 11.96 -7.21
CA VAL A 159 14.01 12.56 -5.91
C VAL A 159 15.50 12.50 -5.65
N VAL A 160 16.06 13.57 -5.14
CA VAL A 160 17.43 13.64 -4.65
C VAL A 160 17.38 14.02 -3.18
N ASP A 161 17.80 13.13 -2.32
CA ASP A 161 17.80 13.29 -0.87
C ASP A 161 19.25 13.37 -0.36
N LEU A 162 19.58 14.49 0.27
CA LEU A 162 20.89 14.76 0.85
C LEU A 162 20.78 14.63 2.37
N ARG A 163 21.54 13.69 2.93
CA ARG A 163 21.64 13.45 4.38
C ARG A 163 23.08 13.54 4.84
N THR A 164 23.26 13.73 6.14
CA THR A 164 24.59 13.68 6.77
C THR A 164 25.29 12.34 6.59
N THR A 165 24.53 11.25 6.37
CA THR A 165 25.01 9.89 6.20
C THR A 165 25.23 9.48 4.74
N GLY A 166 24.74 10.26 3.78
CA GLY A 166 24.89 9.95 2.37
C GLY A 166 23.95 10.71 1.44
N LEU A 167 24.11 10.43 0.16
CA LEU A 167 23.27 10.92 -0.93
C LEU A 167 22.46 9.77 -1.49
N THR A 168 21.15 9.92 -1.54
CA THR A 168 20.25 8.99 -2.21
C THR A 168 19.63 9.67 -3.43
N THR A 169 19.64 8.97 -4.56
CA THR A 169 19.02 9.45 -5.80
C THR A 169 18.10 8.37 -6.33
N SER A 170 16.84 8.72 -6.55
CA SER A 170 15.87 7.85 -7.22
C SER A 170 15.36 8.50 -8.50
N LEU A 171 15.29 7.72 -9.58
CA LEU A 171 14.76 8.14 -10.87
C LEU A 171 13.72 7.13 -11.33
N HIS A 172 12.51 7.61 -11.58
CA HIS A 172 11.42 6.82 -12.10
C HIS A 172 11.07 7.27 -13.51
N VAL A 173 11.09 6.34 -14.46
CA VAL A 173 10.77 6.60 -15.86
C VAL A 173 9.64 5.66 -16.29
N ASN A 174 8.53 6.24 -16.78
CA ASN A 174 7.42 5.46 -17.35
C ASN A 174 7.46 5.55 -18.88
N PRO A 175 7.93 4.50 -19.58
CA PRO A 175 8.09 4.52 -21.04
C PRO A 175 6.77 4.36 -21.81
N ASN A 176 5.66 4.03 -21.15
CA ASN A 176 4.42 3.61 -21.79
C ASN A 176 3.33 4.69 -21.90
N GLU A 177 3.60 5.93 -21.61
CA GLU A 177 2.67 7.02 -21.95
C GLU A 177 2.74 7.33 -23.43
N LYS A 178 1.72 6.84 -24.16
CA LYS A 178 1.39 7.26 -25.54
C LYS A 178 0.43 8.42 -25.52
#